data_ed1c1b1a6fe85ca6dd875220ab27372f
#
_entry.id   ed1c1b1a6fe85ca6dd875220ab27372f
#
_cell.length_a   1.000
_cell.length_b   1.000
_cell.length_c   1.000
_cell.angle_alpha   90.00
_cell.angle_beta   90.00
_cell.angle_gamma   90.00
#
_symmetry.space_group_name_H-M   'P 1'
#
loop_
_entity.id
_entity.type
_entity.pdbx_description
1 polymer ?
#
loop_
_entity_poly.entity_id
_entity_poly.type
_entity_poly.pdbx_seq_one_letter_code
_entity_poly.pdbx_strand_id
1 'polypeptide(L)'
;MLHYSNMPLDRGSNFRKDPSWLKAQMSAQSKWVLVKNNQTLFIKDTPKVSYLTYQQVAHLDLTSAIFVGLNNAKHGVFALDVSDLGESVLTPLIEGAQFFDIRQYGPQVTIKYASIAALARGLCYWHATHRFCGRCGSKNRSVEAGHSRVCENENCKHPTFPRTDPAVIMVVTKVFADGVERCLLGRQAAWPIGMYSSLAGFVDPGETLEQAVAREVKEEAGIEVDNVRYVASQPWPFPSSIMLGFFAEATSEEINVDKEELDDAKWFSREDLAQFGNWHEEGEHLKLPRTDSISRYLIEHWRTNP
;
A
#
# COMPACT_ATOMS: atom_id res chain seq x y z
N MET A 1 -5.95 6.96 12.52
CA MET A 1 -6.16 6.99 11.05
C MET A 1 -4.99 6.27 10.40
N LEU A 2 -5.25 5.32 9.50
CA LEU A 2 -4.23 4.49 8.86
C LEU A 2 -3.37 5.31 7.89
N HIS A 3 -2.07 4.98 7.80
CA HIS A 3 -1.18 5.52 6.77
C HIS A 3 -1.69 5.16 5.37
N TYR A 4 -1.36 5.98 4.38
CA TYR A 4 -1.79 5.84 2.98
C TYR A 4 -3.29 5.99 2.72
N SER A 5 -4.16 6.10 3.75
CA SER A 5 -5.63 6.12 3.62
C SER A 5 -6.26 7.52 3.62
N ASN A 6 -5.47 8.59 3.72
CA ASN A 6 -5.99 9.97 3.74
C ASN A 6 -5.47 10.76 2.53
N MET A 7 -6.07 10.53 1.37
CA MET A 7 -5.74 11.25 0.14
C MET A 7 -6.25 12.69 0.19
N PRO A 8 -5.37 13.70 0.26
CA PRO A 8 -5.78 15.11 0.36
C PRO A 8 -6.15 15.74 -0.99
N LEU A 9 -6.03 15.00 -2.11
CA LEU A 9 -6.28 15.51 -3.44
C LEU A 9 -7.67 15.10 -3.94
N ASP A 10 -8.36 16.03 -4.58
CA ASP A 10 -9.54 15.73 -5.40
C ASP A 10 -9.08 14.93 -6.63
N ARG A 11 -9.56 13.69 -6.78
CA ARG A 11 -9.10 12.78 -7.82
C ARG A 11 -9.46 13.23 -9.24
N GLY A 12 -10.38 14.19 -9.40
CA GLY A 12 -10.76 14.79 -10.68
C GLY A 12 -11.13 13.77 -11.75
N SER A 13 -11.73 12.63 -11.38
CA SER A 13 -11.94 11.49 -12.27
C SER A 13 -12.76 11.83 -13.51
N ASN A 14 -13.72 12.74 -13.38
CA ASN A 14 -14.58 13.18 -14.48
C ASN A 14 -13.85 13.96 -15.56
N PHE A 15 -12.67 14.51 -15.26
CA PHE A 15 -11.90 15.35 -16.19
C PHE A 15 -10.76 14.60 -16.89
N ARG A 16 -10.46 13.36 -16.49
CA ARG A 16 -9.30 12.59 -16.99
C ARG A 16 -9.36 12.26 -18.47
N LYS A 17 -10.55 12.32 -19.07
CA LYS A 17 -10.80 12.06 -20.50
C LYS A 17 -10.72 13.32 -21.38
N ASP A 18 -10.54 14.49 -20.79
CA ASP A 18 -10.42 15.76 -21.51
C ASP A 18 -8.94 16.19 -21.63
N PRO A 19 -8.30 15.99 -22.80
CA PRO A 19 -6.91 16.35 -23.00
C PRO A 19 -6.67 17.87 -22.90
N SER A 20 -7.65 18.69 -23.28
CA SER A 20 -7.55 20.15 -23.24
C SER A 20 -7.53 20.64 -21.79
N TRP A 21 -8.42 20.08 -20.98
CA TRP A 21 -8.45 20.36 -19.54
C TRP A 21 -7.14 19.92 -18.86
N LEU A 22 -6.65 18.71 -19.17
CA LEU A 22 -5.39 18.19 -18.60
C LEU A 22 -4.20 19.08 -18.95
N LYS A 23 -4.13 19.53 -20.22
CA LYS A 23 -3.08 20.44 -20.67
C LYS A 23 -3.14 21.78 -19.91
N ALA A 24 -4.35 22.30 -19.64
CA ALA A 24 -4.52 23.52 -18.84
C ALA A 24 -4.09 23.34 -17.37
N GLN A 25 -4.17 22.11 -16.83
CA GLN A 25 -3.65 21.80 -15.48
C GLN A 25 -2.12 21.75 -15.42
N MET A 26 -1.41 21.52 -16.53
CA MET A 26 0.06 21.59 -16.62
C MET A 26 0.51 23.05 -16.70
N SER A 27 0.33 23.80 -15.64
CA SER A 27 0.57 25.25 -15.54
C SER A 27 1.66 25.56 -14.54
N ALA A 28 2.05 26.82 -14.42
CA ALA A 28 3.06 27.27 -13.46
C ALA A 28 2.72 26.95 -12.00
N GLN A 29 1.43 26.78 -11.67
CA GLN A 29 0.94 26.41 -10.34
C GLN A 29 0.88 24.89 -10.10
N SER A 30 1.06 24.07 -11.13
CA SER A 30 1.03 22.61 -11.00
C SER A 30 2.21 22.11 -10.16
N LYS A 31 2.00 20.95 -9.51
CA LYS A 31 2.99 20.27 -8.67
C LYS A 31 3.35 18.93 -9.25
N TRP A 32 4.62 18.58 -9.22
CA TRP A 32 5.15 17.38 -9.85
C TRP A 32 5.86 16.51 -8.82
N VAL A 33 5.41 15.27 -8.69
CA VAL A 33 6.02 14.24 -7.83
C VAL A 33 6.87 13.34 -8.70
N LEU A 34 8.16 13.26 -8.44
CA LEU A 34 9.04 12.36 -9.17
C LEU A 34 9.11 10.99 -8.49
N VAL A 35 9.07 9.95 -9.32
CA VAL A 35 9.28 8.56 -8.91
C VAL A 35 10.44 7.98 -9.72
N LYS A 36 11.41 7.34 -9.05
CA LYS A 36 12.55 6.65 -9.67
C LYS A 36 12.69 5.28 -9.04
N ASN A 37 12.64 4.20 -9.83
CA ASN A 37 12.80 2.83 -9.35
C ASN A 37 11.92 2.51 -8.13
N ASN A 38 10.64 2.87 -8.19
CA ASN A 38 9.65 2.73 -7.11
C ASN A 38 9.92 3.57 -5.85
N GLN A 39 10.91 4.45 -5.85
CA GLN A 39 11.16 5.42 -4.80
C GLN A 39 10.56 6.77 -5.16
N THR A 40 10.04 7.48 -4.16
CA THR A 40 9.47 8.84 -4.32
C THR A 40 10.48 9.88 -3.84
N LEU A 41 10.50 11.04 -4.49
CA LEU A 41 11.38 12.14 -4.12
C LEU A 41 10.85 12.88 -2.89
N PHE A 42 11.68 12.95 -1.84
CA PHE A 42 11.42 13.70 -0.61
C PHE A 42 12.43 14.82 -0.42
N ILE A 43 12.04 15.88 0.26
CA ILE A 43 12.96 16.92 0.71
C ILE A 43 13.97 16.28 1.66
N LYS A 44 15.27 16.56 1.45
CA LYS A 44 16.34 16.00 2.30
C LYS A 44 16.11 16.39 3.77
N ASP A 45 16.34 15.45 4.65
CA ASP A 45 16.20 15.58 6.11
C ASP A 45 14.80 16.06 6.58
N THR A 46 13.79 15.95 5.72
CA THR A 46 12.41 16.35 6.02
C THR A 46 11.43 15.32 5.48
N PRO A 47 10.48 14.80 6.29
CA PRO A 47 9.53 13.79 5.86
C PRO A 47 8.37 14.38 5.03
N LYS A 48 8.71 15.13 3.98
CA LYS A 48 7.77 15.79 3.07
C LYS A 48 8.12 15.45 1.62
N VAL A 49 7.11 15.12 0.83
CA VAL A 49 7.27 14.95 -0.62
C VAL A 49 7.86 16.23 -1.23
N SER A 50 8.90 16.08 -2.02
CA SER A 50 9.47 17.17 -2.80
C SER A 50 8.61 17.37 -4.06
N TYR A 51 8.02 18.57 -4.18
CA TYR A 51 7.26 18.96 -5.35
C TYR A 51 8.10 19.84 -6.26
N LEU A 52 8.24 19.43 -7.52
CA LEU A 52 8.80 20.31 -8.55
C LEU A 52 7.70 21.20 -9.14
N THR A 53 8.10 22.32 -9.71
CA THR A 53 7.26 23.20 -10.49
C THR A 53 7.17 22.72 -11.95
N TYR A 54 6.20 23.23 -12.71
CA TYR A 54 6.12 22.95 -14.15
C TYR A 54 7.39 23.39 -14.90
N GLN A 55 7.95 24.55 -14.56
CA GLN A 55 9.17 25.06 -15.21
C GLN A 55 10.36 24.10 -15.06
N GLN A 56 10.49 23.46 -13.91
CA GLN A 56 11.57 22.49 -13.66
C GLN A 56 11.43 21.21 -14.49
N VAL A 57 10.22 20.80 -14.87
CA VAL A 57 9.97 19.55 -15.62
C VAL A 57 9.58 19.77 -17.06
N ALA A 58 9.28 20.99 -17.50
CA ALA A 58 8.74 21.30 -18.84
C ALA A 58 9.65 20.90 -20.01
N HIS A 59 10.95 20.70 -19.75
CA HIS A 59 11.91 20.25 -20.74
C HIS A 59 11.98 18.72 -20.88
N LEU A 60 11.28 17.98 -20.01
CA LEU A 60 11.20 16.52 -20.03
C LEU A 60 10.06 16.03 -20.96
N ASP A 61 10.10 14.75 -21.30
CA ASP A 61 8.95 14.11 -21.94
C ASP A 61 7.82 13.91 -20.92
N LEU A 62 6.78 14.72 -21.03
CA LEU A 62 5.61 14.68 -20.16
C LEU A 62 4.47 13.79 -20.70
N THR A 63 4.67 13.07 -21.80
CA THR A 63 3.64 12.17 -22.39
C THR A 63 3.26 11.02 -21.46
N SER A 64 4.18 10.62 -20.57
CA SER A 64 3.97 9.60 -19.54
C SER A 64 3.48 10.16 -18.19
N ALA A 65 3.26 11.47 -18.10
CA ALA A 65 2.80 12.10 -16.86
C ALA A 65 1.43 11.55 -16.43
N ILE A 66 1.31 11.29 -15.12
CA ILE A 66 0.10 10.75 -14.52
C ILE A 66 -0.54 11.85 -13.67
N PHE A 67 -1.79 12.19 -13.98
CA PHE A 67 -2.56 13.13 -13.17
C PHE A 67 -2.97 12.47 -11.85
N VAL A 68 -2.45 12.95 -10.72
CA VAL A 68 -2.71 12.39 -9.39
C VAL A 68 -3.97 12.98 -8.76
N GLY A 69 -4.26 14.25 -9.05
CA GLY A 69 -5.44 14.96 -8.54
C GLY A 69 -5.25 16.48 -8.52
N LEU A 70 -6.25 17.16 -7.97
CA LEU A 70 -6.20 18.60 -7.70
C LEU A 70 -5.92 18.84 -6.22
N ASN A 71 -5.05 19.81 -5.92
CA ASN A 71 -4.86 20.28 -4.56
C ASN A 71 -6.02 21.19 -4.10
N ASN A 72 -5.97 21.67 -2.86
CA ASN A 72 -7.02 22.54 -2.30
C ASN A 72 -7.21 23.86 -3.08
N ALA A 73 -6.15 24.35 -3.76
CA ALA A 73 -6.21 25.54 -4.61
C ALA A 73 -6.67 25.22 -6.05
N LYS A 74 -7.13 23.97 -6.30
CA LYS A 74 -7.57 23.45 -7.62
C LYS A 74 -6.48 23.43 -8.69
N HIS A 75 -5.22 23.36 -8.28
CA HIS A 75 -4.09 23.19 -9.20
C HIS A 75 -3.76 21.70 -9.36
N GLY A 76 -3.36 21.31 -10.57
CA GLY A 76 -2.99 19.94 -10.91
C GLY A 76 -1.76 19.45 -10.15
N VAL A 77 -1.86 18.21 -9.67
CA VAL A 77 -0.72 17.43 -9.15
C VAL A 77 -0.48 16.27 -10.07
N PHE A 78 0.76 16.08 -10.51
CA PHE A 78 1.17 15.04 -11.46
C PHE A 78 2.27 14.18 -10.86
N ALA A 79 2.32 12.91 -11.23
CA ALA A 79 3.46 12.05 -11.00
C ALA A 79 4.20 11.81 -12.33
N LEU A 80 5.52 11.72 -12.27
CA LEU A 80 6.38 11.44 -13.40
C LEU A 80 7.41 10.38 -13.00
N ASP A 81 7.43 9.26 -13.74
CA ASP A 81 8.49 8.27 -13.61
C ASP A 81 9.74 8.79 -14.33
N VAL A 82 10.83 8.91 -13.59
CA VAL A 82 12.12 9.41 -14.08
C VAL A 82 13.21 8.33 -14.04
N SER A 83 12.81 7.06 -13.96
CA SER A 83 13.74 5.92 -13.83
C SER A 83 14.70 5.80 -15.00
N ASP A 84 14.25 6.15 -16.22
CA ASP A 84 15.03 6.06 -17.44
C ASP A 84 15.85 7.35 -17.74
N LEU A 85 15.78 8.39 -16.89
CA LEU A 85 16.55 9.62 -17.09
C LEU A 85 18.01 9.46 -16.69
N GLY A 86 18.90 9.98 -17.53
CA GLY A 86 20.34 10.04 -17.22
C GLY A 86 20.64 10.99 -16.05
N GLU A 87 21.75 10.71 -15.34
CA GLU A 87 22.17 11.48 -14.17
C GLU A 87 22.35 12.98 -14.46
N SER A 88 22.85 13.36 -15.64
CA SER A 88 23.02 14.77 -16.03
C SER A 88 21.72 15.57 -16.08
N VAL A 89 20.62 14.91 -16.44
CA VAL A 89 19.27 15.49 -16.48
C VAL A 89 18.65 15.50 -15.08
N LEU A 90 18.87 14.43 -14.32
CA LEU A 90 18.22 14.22 -13.03
C LEU A 90 18.83 15.08 -11.91
N THR A 91 20.16 15.22 -11.85
CA THR A 91 20.88 15.91 -10.78
C THR A 91 20.34 17.33 -10.48
N PRO A 92 20.11 18.21 -11.47
CA PRO A 92 19.58 19.55 -11.18
C PRO A 92 18.12 19.54 -10.69
N LEU A 93 17.35 18.44 -10.95
CA LEU A 93 15.97 18.33 -10.52
C LEU A 93 15.83 17.91 -9.06
N ILE A 94 16.83 17.25 -8.51
CA ILE A 94 16.81 16.67 -7.16
C ILE A 94 17.67 17.42 -6.15
N GLU A 95 18.14 18.62 -6.49
CA GLU A 95 18.91 19.44 -5.56
C GLU A 95 18.12 19.67 -4.24
N GLY A 96 18.74 19.38 -3.11
CA GLY A 96 18.11 19.47 -1.79
C GLY A 96 17.04 18.38 -1.51
N ALA A 97 16.95 17.37 -2.36
CA ALA A 97 15.99 16.27 -2.22
C ALA A 97 16.67 14.91 -2.45
N GLN A 98 16.01 13.84 -2.01
CA GLN A 98 16.49 12.47 -2.14
C GLN A 98 15.34 11.50 -2.38
N PHE A 99 15.58 10.44 -3.16
CA PHE A 99 14.63 9.35 -3.36
C PHE A 99 14.65 8.39 -2.18
N PHE A 100 13.46 8.07 -1.66
CA PHE A 100 13.26 7.08 -0.60
C PHE A 100 12.17 6.10 -0.98
N ASP A 101 12.36 4.85 -0.59
CA ASP A 101 11.28 3.86 -0.61
C ASP A 101 10.26 4.22 0.47
N ILE A 102 9.05 4.57 0.05
CA ILE A 102 7.96 4.95 0.98
C ILE A 102 7.57 3.79 1.90
N ARG A 103 7.84 2.54 1.54
CA ARG A 103 7.64 1.40 2.43
C ARG A 103 8.55 1.47 3.65
N GLN A 104 9.79 1.94 3.49
CA GLN A 104 10.74 2.09 4.60
C GLN A 104 10.60 3.44 5.30
N TYR A 105 10.34 4.50 4.56
CA TYR A 105 10.27 5.86 5.05
C TYR A 105 8.90 6.26 5.60
N GLY A 106 7.85 5.47 5.29
CA GLY A 106 6.44 5.75 5.63
C GLY A 106 6.16 6.13 7.07
N PRO A 107 6.72 5.45 8.11
CA PRO A 107 6.47 5.80 9.50
C PRO A 107 6.85 7.23 9.88
N GLN A 108 7.79 7.84 9.17
CA GLN A 108 8.27 9.21 9.40
C GLN A 108 7.45 10.26 8.63
N VAL A 109 6.71 9.83 7.59
CA VAL A 109 5.98 10.72 6.68
C VAL A 109 4.57 10.98 7.20
N THR A 110 4.11 12.23 7.14
CA THR A 110 2.72 12.52 7.50
C THR A 110 1.75 11.79 6.56
N ILE A 111 0.60 11.38 7.09
CA ILE A 111 -0.41 10.56 6.37
C ILE A 111 -0.78 11.15 4.99
N LYS A 112 -0.87 12.48 4.88
CA LYS A 112 -1.19 13.17 3.62
C LYS A 112 -0.11 12.95 2.55
N TYR A 113 1.15 13.15 2.90
CA TYR A 113 2.27 12.93 1.98
C TYR A 113 2.47 11.45 1.67
N ALA A 114 2.27 10.58 2.67
CA ALA A 114 2.32 9.14 2.48
C ALA A 114 1.28 8.66 1.46
N SER A 115 0.04 9.18 1.51
CA SER A 115 -1.02 8.83 0.55
C SER A 115 -0.70 9.27 -0.88
N ILE A 116 -0.13 10.47 -1.05
CA ILE A 116 0.26 10.97 -2.39
C ILE A 116 1.43 10.14 -2.94
N ALA A 117 2.46 9.88 -2.13
CA ALA A 117 3.62 9.09 -2.55
C ALA A 117 3.23 7.64 -2.89
N ALA A 118 2.38 7.01 -2.08
CA ALA A 118 1.87 5.67 -2.32
C ALA A 118 1.09 5.58 -3.64
N LEU A 119 0.22 6.55 -3.93
CA LEU A 119 -0.52 6.61 -5.18
C LEU A 119 0.41 6.82 -6.38
N ALA A 120 1.34 7.79 -6.30
CA ALA A 120 2.30 8.08 -7.37
C ALA A 120 3.14 6.83 -7.68
N ARG A 121 3.72 6.21 -6.64
CA ARG A 121 4.48 4.97 -6.77
C ARG A 121 3.67 3.83 -7.38
N GLY A 122 2.46 3.60 -6.87
CA GLY A 122 1.61 2.50 -7.35
C GLY A 122 1.25 2.65 -8.83
N LEU A 123 0.91 3.85 -9.28
CA LEU A 123 0.62 4.11 -10.69
C LEU A 123 1.87 4.02 -11.58
N CYS A 124 3.01 4.58 -11.16
CA CYS A 124 4.27 4.45 -11.90
C CYS A 124 4.69 2.98 -12.02
N TYR A 125 4.62 2.21 -10.93
CA TYR A 125 4.90 0.76 -10.94
C TYR A 125 3.98 0.02 -11.92
N TRP A 126 2.68 0.29 -11.87
CA TRP A 126 1.73 -0.32 -12.80
C TRP A 126 2.06 0.02 -14.26
N HIS A 127 2.39 1.28 -14.56
CA HIS A 127 2.79 1.67 -15.91
C HIS A 127 4.06 0.96 -16.38
N ALA A 128 5.05 0.80 -15.51
CA ALA A 128 6.31 0.11 -15.81
C ALA A 128 6.11 -1.38 -16.13
N THR A 129 5.16 -2.04 -15.45
CA THR A 129 4.91 -3.49 -15.55
C THR A 129 3.81 -3.88 -16.55
N HIS A 130 3.02 -2.92 -17.07
CA HIS A 130 1.92 -3.18 -18.00
C HIS A 130 2.12 -2.51 -19.36
N ARG A 131 3.34 -2.55 -19.86
CA ARG A 131 3.73 -1.97 -21.17
C ARG A 131 3.08 -2.67 -22.35
N PHE A 132 2.75 -3.94 -22.21
CA PHE A 132 2.22 -4.79 -23.27
C PHE A 132 0.83 -5.32 -22.90
N CYS A 133 0.02 -5.56 -23.91
CA CYS A 133 -1.33 -6.09 -23.78
C CYS A 133 -1.29 -7.57 -23.37
N GLY A 134 -1.91 -7.93 -22.25
CA GLY A 134 -2.00 -9.31 -21.79
C GLY A 134 -2.83 -10.23 -22.70
N ARG A 135 -3.61 -9.64 -23.65
CA ARG A 135 -4.44 -10.42 -24.60
C ARG A 135 -3.73 -10.74 -25.90
N CYS A 136 -2.94 -9.82 -26.46
CA CYS A 136 -2.34 -9.99 -27.80
C CYS A 136 -0.84 -9.66 -27.87
N GLY A 137 -0.21 -9.28 -26.77
CA GLY A 137 1.22 -8.97 -26.69
C GLY A 137 1.63 -7.63 -27.32
N SER A 138 0.74 -6.90 -27.99
CA SER A 138 1.08 -5.60 -28.57
C SER A 138 1.27 -4.53 -27.51
N LYS A 139 1.97 -3.43 -27.84
CA LYS A 139 2.18 -2.30 -26.93
C LYS A 139 0.86 -1.70 -26.45
N ASN A 140 0.86 -1.22 -25.21
CA ASN A 140 -0.20 -0.42 -24.64
C ASN A 140 0.22 1.05 -24.57
N ARG A 141 -0.69 1.96 -24.89
CA ARG A 141 -0.53 3.40 -24.63
C ARG A 141 -1.33 3.84 -23.41
N SER A 142 -0.83 4.84 -22.72
CA SER A 142 -1.51 5.49 -21.60
C SER A 142 -2.70 6.31 -22.10
N VAL A 143 -3.82 6.24 -21.37
CA VAL A 143 -5.03 7.04 -21.62
C VAL A 143 -5.63 7.48 -20.27
N GLU A 144 -6.66 8.33 -20.30
CA GLU A 144 -7.33 8.83 -19.09
C GLU A 144 -6.36 9.38 -18.04
N ALA A 145 -5.44 10.22 -18.52
CA ALA A 145 -4.45 10.88 -17.67
C ALA A 145 -3.57 9.92 -16.84
N GLY A 146 -3.28 8.73 -17.38
CA GLY A 146 -2.48 7.70 -16.69
C GLY A 146 -3.30 6.73 -15.84
N HIS A 147 -4.64 6.78 -15.86
CA HIS A 147 -5.49 5.89 -15.05
C HIS A 147 -6.05 4.69 -15.80
N SER A 148 -5.74 4.58 -17.09
CA SER A 148 -5.94 3.36 -17.87
C SER A 148 -4.93 3.27 -19.01
N ARG A 149 -4.81 2.11 -19.61
CA ARG A 149 -4.03 1.86 -20.81
C ARG A 149 -4.91 1.17 -21.84
N VAL A 150 -4.61 1.36 -23.11
CA VAL A 150 -5.33 0.69 -24.20
C VAL A 150 -4.31 0.10 -25.18
N CYS A 151 -4.60 -1.09 -25.65
CA CYS A 151 -3.79 -1.78 -26.66
C CYS A 151 -3.76 -0.98 -27.96
N GLU A 152 -2.57 -0.78 -28.53
CA GLU A 152 -2.36 -0.05 -29.78
C GLU A 152 -2.75 -0.86 -31.03
N ASN A 153 -2.89 -2.19 -30.90
CA ASN A 153 -3.34 -3.05 -32.00
C ASN A 153 -4.81 -2.73 -32.35
N GLU A 154 -5.02 -2.27 -33.58
CA GLU A 154 -6.35 -1.85 -34.09
C GLU A 154 -7.41 -2.97 -33.97
N ASN A 155 -7.00 -4.23 -34.12
CA ASN A 155 -7.88 -5.39 -34.02
C ASN A 155 -8.11 -5.88 -32.60
N CYS A 156 -7.44 -5.27 -31.59
CA CYS A 156 -7.54 -5.69 -30.20
C CYS A 156 -8.20 -4.61 -29.32
N LYS A 157 -7.61 -3.42 -29.25
CA LYS A 157 -8.08 -2.27 -28.45
C LYS A 157 -8.45 -2.60 -27.00
N HIS A 158 -7.86 -3.69 -26.46
CA HIS A 158 -8.16 -4.14 -25.09
C HIS A 158 -7.77 -3.09 -24.07
N PRO A 159 -8.69 -2.64 -23.20
CA PRO A 159 -8.36 -1.74 -22.09
C PRO A 159 -7.70 -2.50 -20.95
N THR A 160 -6.79 -1.83 -20.23
CA THR A 160 -6.15 -2.36 -19.02
C THR A 160 -6.20 -1.28 -17.95
N PHE A 161 -6.56 -1.67 -16.73
CA PHE A 161 -6.72 -0.77 -15.59
C PHE A 161 -5.64 -1.03 -14.54
N PRO A 162 -5.35 -0.07 -13.65
CA PRO A 162 -4.44 -0.28 -12.55
C PRO A 162 -4.85 -1.50 -11.72
N ARG A 163 -3.87 -2.32 -11.39
CA ARG A 163 -4.06 -3.50 -10.57
C ARG A 163 -4.14 -3.12 -9.10
N THR A 164 -5.08 -3.71 -8.38
CA THR A 164 -5.19 -3.64 -6.93
C THR A 164 -5.58 -5.03 -6.43
N ASP A 165 -4.65 -5.71 -5.76
CA ASP A 165 -4.83 -7.07 -5.29
C ASP A 165 -5.45 -7.05 -3.89
N PRO A 166 -6.66 -7.61 -3.69
CA PRO A 166 -7.26 -7.67 -2.37
C PRO A 166 -6.54 -8.71 -1.50
N ALA A 167 -6.17 -8.32 -0.29
CA ALA A 167 -5.63 -9.21 0.73
C ALA A 167 -6.36 -8.96 2.06
N VAL A 168 -6.86 -10.03 2.68
CA VAL A 168 -7.43 -9.96 4.02
C VAL A 168 -6.32 -9.99 5.07
N ILE A 169 -6.55 -9.33 6.19
CA ILE A 169 -5.68 -9.36 7.36
C ILE A 169 -6.56 -9.34 8.61
N MET A 170 -6.30 -10.23 9.57
CA MET A 170 -7.22 -10.43 10.66
C MET A 170 -6.56 -10.58 12.02
N VAL A 171 -7.21 -10.03 13.03
CA VAL A 171 -7.01 -10.42 14.42
C VAL A 171 -8.10 -11.42 14.79
N VAL A 172 -7.68 -12.63 15.09
CA VAL A 172 -8.55 -13.72 15.55
C VAL A 172 -8.51 -13.74 17.06
N THR A 173 -9.67 -13.76 17.72
CA THR A 173 -9.78 -13.73 19.19
C THR A 173 -10.51 -14.94 19.72
N LYS A 174 -10.22 -15.31 20.97
CA LYS A 174 -10.91 -16.37 21.70
C LYS A 174 -10.87 -16.11 23.20
N VAL A 175 -11.99 -16.33 23.88
CA VAL A 175 -12.04 -16.43 25.33
C VAL A 175 -11.72 -17.86 25.74
N PHE A 176 -10.69 -18.04 26.54
CA PHE A 176 -10.23 -19.35 27.03
C PHE A 176 -10.95 -19.77 28.31
N ALA A 177 -10.73 -21.02 28.75
CA ALA A 177 -11.36 -21.58 29.95
C ALA A 177 -10.99 -20.84 31.26
N ASP A 178 -9.89 -20.13 31.28
CA ASP A 178 -9.46 -19.24 32.37
C ASP A 178 -10.16 -17.88 32.40
N GLY A 179 -11.08 -17.63 31.47
CA GLY A 179 -11.82 -16.38 31.29
C GLY A 179 -11.02 -15.27 30.60
N VAL A 180 -9.78 -15.53 30.16
CA VAL A 180 -8.94 -14.54 29.52
C VAL A 180 -9.14 -14.59 28.01
N GLU A 181 -9.45 -13.44 27.40
CA GLU A 181 -9.47 -13.31 25.95
C GLU A 181 -8.04 -13.13 25.41
N ARG A 182 -7.72 -13.90 24.37
CA ARG A 182 -6.42 -13.84 23.68
C ARG A 182 -6.62 -13.63 22.18
N CYS A 183 -5.64 -13.01 21.54
CA CYS A 183 -5.57 -12.93 20.07
C CYS A 183 -4.48 -13.86 19.53
N LEU A 184 -4.75 -14.39 18.34
CA LEU A 184 -3.80 -15.19 17.57
C LEU A 184 -2.91 -14.28 16.74
N LEU A 185 -1.59 -14.44 16.89
CA LEU A 185 -0.60 -13.79 16.04
C LEU A 185 0.38 -14.83 15.52
N GLY A 186 0.81 -14.65 14.28
CA GLY A 186 1.80 -15.48 13.61
C GLY A 186 3.11 -14.74 13.36
N ARG A 187 4.15 -15.49 13.04
CA ARG A 187 5.44 -14.97 12.59
C ARG A 187 5.96 -15.78 11.41
N GLN A 188 6.57 -15.09 10.45
CA GLN A 188 7.29 -15.70 9.34
C GLN A 188 8.80 -15.75 9.63
N ALA A 189 9.49 -16.78 9.17
CA ALA A 189 10.93 -16.96 9.35
C ALA A 189 11.77 -15.79 8.80
N ALA A 190 11.29 -15.15 7.72
CA ALA A 190 11.96 -14.01 7.10
C ALA A 190 11.87 -12.70 7.90
N TRP A 191 11.03 -12.64 8.93
CA TRP A 191 10.87 -11.43 9.75
C TRP A 191 11.95 -11.32 10.84
N PRO A 192 12.17 -10.12 11.39
CA PRO A 192 13.05 -9.95 12.54
C PRO A 192 12.69 -10.89 13.69
N ILE A 193 13.69 -11.34 14.41
CA ILE A 193 13.49 -12.22 15.57
C ILE A 193 12.54 -11.58 16.57
N GLY A 194 11.58 -12.37 17.08
CA GLY A 194 10.58 -11.94 18.05
C GLY A 194 9.40 -11.14 17.47
N MET A 195 9.35 -10.88 16.17
CA MET A 195 8.24 -10.17 15.58
C MET A 195 7.04 -11.09 15.33
N TYR A 196 5.87 -10.68 15.84
CA TYR A 196 4.58 -11.31 15.57
C TYR A 196 3.61 -10.29 14.94
N SER A 197 2.74 -10.76 14.08
CA SER A 197 1.78 -9.95 13.31
C SER A 197 0.44 -10.70 13.17
N SER A 198 -0.58 -9.98 12.77
CA SER A 198 -1.84 -10.57 12.33
C SER A 198 -1.62 -11.48 11.13
N LEU A 199 -2.39 -12.57 11.01
CA LEU A 199 -2.44 -13.43 9.84
C LEU A 199 -3.00 -12.65 8.64
N ALA A 200 -2.57 -12.99 7.43
CA ALA A 200 -2.98 -12.26 6.24
C ALA A 200 -2.72 -13.07 4.97
N GLY A 201 -3.68 -13.08 4.05
CA GLY A 201 -3.50 -13.72 2.75
C GLY A 201 -4.33 -13.09 1.64
N PHE A 202 -4.12 -13.53 0.42
CA PHE A 202 -4.84 -13.02 -0.75
C PHE A 202 -6.24 -13.63 -0.87
N VAL A 203 -7.14 -12.84 -1.44
CA VAL A 203 -8.48 -13.31 -1.79
C VAL A 203 -8.43 -14.05 -3.11
N ASP A 204 -8.89 -15.29 -3.13
CA ASP A 204 -8.96 -16.11 -4.33
C ASP A 204 -10.16 -15.75 -5.22
N PRO A 205 -10.06 -15.95 -6.54
CA PRO A 205 -11.20 -15.75 -7.43
C PRO A 205 -12.41 -16.60 -7.06
N GLY A 206 -13.52 -15.93 -6.74
CA GLY A 206 -14.78 -16.58 -6.37
C GLY A 206 -15.04 -16.66 -4.88
N GLU A 207 -14.09 -16.24 -4.03
CA GLU A 207 -14.30 -16.13 -2.58
C GLU A 207 -15.00 -14.83 -2.18
N THR A 208 -15.75 -14.85 -1.08
CA THR A 208 -16.04 -13.62 -0.32
C THR A 208 -14.88 -13.30 0.60
N LEU A 209 -14.84 -12.07 1.12
CA LEU A 209 -13.78 -11.65 2.04
C LEU A 209 -13.80 -12.48 3.35
N GLU A 210 -14.99 -12.82 3.83
CA GLU A 210 -15.18 -13.65 5.03
C GLU A 210 -14.69 -15.08 4.80
N GLN A 211 -14.92 -15.63 3.61
CA GLN A 211 -14.40 -16.96 3.23
C GLN A 211 -12.87 -16.96 3.16
N ALA A 212 -12.27 -15.91 2.57
CA ALA A 212 -10.82 -15.76 2.54
C ALA A 212 -10.23 -15.67 3.95
N VAL A 213 -10.84 -14.91 4.87
CA VAL A 213 -10.43 -14.87 6.28
C VAL A 213 -10.45 -16.26 6.90
N ALA A 214 -11.56 -17.00 6.76
CA ALA A 214 -11.69 -18.32 7.37
C ALA A 214 -10.69 -19.33 6.78
N ARG A 215 -10.46 -19.31 5.47
CA ARG A 215 -9.49 -20.17 4.78
C ARG A 215 -8.07 -19.88 5.24
N GLU A 216 -7.63 -18.62 5.17
CA GLU A 216 -6.25 -18.24 5.53
C GLU A 216 -5.94 -18.59 7.00
N VAL A 217 -6.85 -18.32 7.94
CA VAL A 217 -6.65 -18.67 9.35
C VAL A 217 -6.55 -20.20 9.54
N LYS A 218 -7.34 -20.96 8.76
CA LYS A 218 -7.28 -22.41 8.80
C LYS A 218 -6.02 -22.97 8.17
N GLU A 219 -5.60 -22.44 7.03
CA GLU A 219 -4.39 -22.85 6.32
C GLU A 219 -3.13 -22.53 7.14
N GLU A 220 -2.96 -21.27 7.58
CA GLU A 220 -1.76 -20.83 8.30
C GLU A 220 -1.64 -21.40 9.71
N ALA A 221 -2.75 -21.56 10.45
CA ALA A 221 -2.74 -21.87 11.89
C ALA A 221 -3.62 -23.05 12.32
N GLY A 222 -4.39 -23.67 11.42
CA GLY A 222 -5.30 -24.77 11.74
C GLY A 222 -6.55 -24.37 12.53
N ILE A 223 -6.82 -23.07 12.71
CA ILE A 223 -7.90 -22.54 13.56
C ILE A 223 -9.16 -22.32 12.72
N GLU A 224 -10.29 -22.83 13.23
CA GLU A 224 -11.62 -22.51 12.68
C GLU A 224 -12.15 -21.22 13.28
N VAL A 225 -12.78 -20.38 12.45
CA VAL A 225 -13.30 -19.07 12.88
C VAL A 225 -14.75 -18.86 12.46
N ASP A 226 -15.42 -17.98 13.21
CA ASP A 226 -16.76 -17.49 12.98
C ASP A 226 -16.82 -15.97 13.21
N ASN A 227 -18.00 -15.35 13.08
CA ASN A 227 -18.24 -13.93 13.39
C ASN A 227 -17.22 -12.97 12.76
N VAL A 228 -16.87 -13.21 11.48
CA VAL A 228 -15.92 -12.37 10.72
C VAL A 228 -16.52 -10.98 10.50
N ARG A 229 -15.84 -9.93 10.98
CA ARG A 229 -16.31 -8.55 10.94
C ARG A 229 -15.26 -7.61 10.32
N TYR A 230 -15.64 -6.89 9.27
CA TYR A 230 -14.78 -5.86 8.69
C TYR A 230 -14.54 -4.70 9.65
N VAL A 231 -13.30 -4.20 9.67
CA VAL A 231 -12.87 -3.09 10.54
C VAL A 231 -12.38 -1.89 9.74
N ALA A 232 -11.42 -2.09 8.85
CA ALA A 232 -10.78 -1.00 8.10
C ALA A 232 -10.08 -1.52 6.86
N SER A 233 -9.69 -0.61 5.95
CA SER A 233 -8.82 -0.95 4.82
C SER A 233 -7.64 0.01 4.71
N GLN A 234 -6.54 -0.50 4.15
CA GLN A 234 -5.32 0.26 3.92
C GLN A 234 -4.79 0.02 2.51
N PRO A 235 -4.61 1.08 1.68
CA PRO A 235 -3.82 0.95 0.46
C PRO A 235 -2.39 0.50 0.80
N TRP A 236 -1.95 -0.58 0.15
CA TRP A 236 -0.61 -1.14 0.37
C TRP A 236 0.08 -1.42 -0.98
N PRO A 237 0.42 -0.34 -1.75
CA PRO A 237 0.97 -0.48 -3.10
C PRO A 237 2.43 -0.94 -3.08
N PHE A 238 2.70 -2.07 -2.44
CA PHE A 238 3.99 -2.73 -2.28
C PHE A 238 3.89 -4.23 -2.63
N PRO A 239 3.68 -4.60 -3.94
CA PRO A 239 3.58 -3.66 -5.08
C PRO A 239 2.21 -3.07 -5.36
N SER A 240 1.09 -3.76 -5.10
CA SER A 240 -0.25 -3.38 -5.61
C SER A 240 -1.42 -3.82 -4.73
N SER A 241 -1.23 -4.09 -3.44
CA SER A 241 -2.29 -4.61 -2.59
C SER A 241 -3.20 -3.53 -2.00
N ILE A 242 -4.42 -3.94 -1.67
CA ILE A 242 -5.27 -3.31 -0.68
C ILE A 242 -5.47 -4.30 0.47
N MET A 243 -5.08 -3.89 1.67
CA MET A 243 -5.29 -4.69 2.87
C MET A 243 -6.69 -4.42 3.43
N LEU A 244 -7.43 -5.48 3.71
CA LEU A 244 -8.80 -5.46 4.22
C LEU A 244 -8.79 -6.08 5.62
N GLY A 245 -8.95 -5.26 6.65
CA GLY A 245 -8.79 -5.63 8.05
C GLY A 245 -10.06 -6.15 8.69
N PHE A 246 -9.96 -7.27 9.42
CA PHE A 246 -11.07 -7.95 10.06
C PHE A 246 -10.77 -8.30 11.52
N PHE A 247 -11.84 -8.49 12.29
CA PHE A 247 -11.86 -9.31 13.49
C PHE A 247 -12.64 -10.59 13.22
N ALA A 248 -12.20 -11.70 13.82
CA ALA A 248 -12.88 -12.99 13.77
C ALA A 248 -12.81 -13.68 15.13
N GLU A 249 -13.76 -14.55 15.45
CA GLU A 249 -13.83 -15.31 16.70
C GLU A 249 -13.44 -16.77 16.43
N ALA A 250 -12.46 -17.31 17.14
CA ALA A 250 -12.06 -18.69 16.98
C ALA A 250 -13.05 -19.62 17.66
N THR A 251 -13.46 -20.67 16.93
CA THR A 251 -14.28 -21.76 17.43
C THR A 251 -13.45 -22.97 17.92
N SER A 252 -12.18 -23.04 17.50
CA SER A 252 -11.16 -23.98 17.98
C SER A 252 -10.02 -23.26 18.70
N GLU A 253 -9.07 -23.98 19.31
CA GLU A 253 -7.95 -23.36 20.05
C GLU A 253 -6.59 -24.02 19.80
N GLU A 254 -6.59 -25.26 19.34
CA GLU A 254 -5.37 -26.01 19.07
C GLU A 254 -4.72 -25.49 17.79
N ILE A 255 -3.53 -24.88 17.93
CA ILE A 255 -2.78 -24.32 16.80
C ILE A 255 -2.03 -25.45 16.08
N ASN A 256 -2.22 -25.54 14.79
CA ASN A 256 -1.46 -26.41 13.89
C ASN A 256 -0.89 -25.56 12.74
N VAL A 257 0.35 -25.11 12.90
CA VAL A 257 1.02 -24.17 11.99
C VAL A 257 1.45 -24.86 10.71
N ASP A 258 1.09 -24.30 9.55
CA ASP A 258 1.75 -24.66 8.30
C ASP A 258 3.17 -24.08 8.28
N LYS A 259 4.15 -24.97 8.35
CA LYS A 259 5.59 -24.62 8.40
C LYS A 259 6.17 -24.10 7.07
N GLU A 260 5.43 -24.18 5.98
CA GLU A 260 5.82 -23.57 4.72
C GLU A 260 5.50 -22.07 4.71
N GLU A 261 4.49 -21.62 5.48
CA GLU A 261 4.03 -20.23 5.52
C GLU A 261 4.45 -19.51 6.80
N LEU A 262 4.30 -20.15 7.96
CA LEU A 262 4.63 -19.57 9.27
C LEU A 262 5.70 -20.38 10.00
N ASP A 263 6.63 -19.66 10.63
CA ASP A 263 7.59 -20.23 11.57
C ASP A 263 6.94 -20.59 12.92
N ASP A 264 6.02 -19.75 13.40
CA ASP A 264 5.33 -19.89 14.66
C ASP A 264 3.99 -19.14 14.67
N ALA A 265 3.03 -19.63 15.49
CA ALA A 265 1.80 -18.91 15.81
C ALA A 265 1.44 -19.16 17.29
N LYS A 266 0.95 -18.12 17.97
CA LYS A 266 0.62 -18.17 19.40
C LYS A 266 -0.57 -17.32 19.77
N TRP A 267 -1.24 -17.71 20.84
CA TRP A 267 -2.25 -16.92 21.53
C TRP A 267 -1.59 -15.97 22.53
N PHE A 268 -1.95 -14.68 22.47
CA PHE A 268 -1.44 -13.64 23.36
C PHE A 268 -2.60 -12.89 24.02
N SER A 269 -2.48 -12.70 25.34
CA SER A 269 -3.39 -11.84 26.10
C SER A 269 -3.06 -10.34 25.87
N ARG A 270 -3.94 -9.46 26.34
CA ARG A 270 -3.66 -8.01 26.33
C ARG A 270 -2.46 -7.65 27.21
N GLU A 271 -2.28 -8.37 28.30
CA GLU A 271 -1.15 -8.23 29.23
C GLU A 271 0.17 -8.65 28.58
N ASP A 272 0.17 -9.75 27.80
CA ASP A 272 1.34 -10.18 27.05
C ASP A 272 1.75 -9.10 26.04
N LEU A 273 0.79 -8.59 25.25
CA LEU A 273 1.05 -7.56 24.24
C LEU A 273 1.53 -6.22 24.84
N ALA A 274 1.20 -5.95 26.10
CA ALA A 274 1.69 -4.77 26.80
C ALA A 274 3.21 -4.81 27.06
N GLN A 275 3.81 -6.02 27.02
CA GLN A 275 5.25 -6.23 27.18
C GLN A 275 6.01 -6.24 25.84
N PHE A 276 5.30 -6.20 24.70
CA PHE A 276 5.94 -6.22 23.39
C PHE A 276 6.57 -4.88 23.07
N GLY A 277 7.77 -4.91 22.53
CA GLY A 277 8.44 -3.74 21.95
C GLY A 277 7.92 -3.40 20.54
N ASN A 278 8.55 -2.40 19.96
CA ASN A 278 8.25 -1.99 18.59
C ASN A 278 9.19 -2.66 17.57
N TRP A 279 8.73 -2.75 16.34
CA TRP A 279 9.46 -3.33 15.21
C TRP A 279 10.97 -3.00 15.13
N HIS A 280 11.33 -1.74 15.39
CA HIS A 280 12.70 -1.23 15.20
C HIS A 280 13.56 -1.33 16.45
N GLU A 281 13.02 -1.76 17.59
CA GLU A 281 13.76 -1.88 18.84
C GLU A 281 14.70 -3.08 18.78
N GLU A 282 15.93 -2.89 19.25
CA GLU A 282 16.90 -3.97 19.41
C GLU A 282 16.58 -4.79 20.66
N GLY A 283 16.96 -6.06 20.67
CA GLY A 283 16.77 -6.96 21.81
C GLY A 283 15.96 -8.22 21.46
N GLU A 284 15.93 -9.16 22.41
CA GLU A 284 15.28 -10.47 22.26
C GLU A 284 13.79 -10.48 22.65
N HIS A 285 13.25 -9.34 23.11
CA HIS A 285 11.84 -9.23 23.47
C HIS A 285 10.93 -9.38 22.21
N LEU A 286 9.69 -9.79 22.48
CA LEU A 286 8.69 -9.89 21.40
C LEU A 286 8.32 -8.49 20.89
N LYS A 287 7.98 -8.40 19.59
CA LYS A 287 7.78 -7.12 18.89
C LYS A 287 6.49 -7.11 18.10
N LEU A 288 5.81 -5.99 18.16
CA LEU A 288 4.65 -5.70 17.32
C LEU A 288 5.05 -5.17 15.93
N PRO A 289 4.17 -5.27 14.94
CA PRO A 289 4.40 -4.71 13.61
C PRO A 289 4.62 -3.20 13.64
N ARG A 290 5.08 -2.68 12.52
CA ARG A 290 5.30 -1.24 12.31
C ARG A 290 4.03 -0.44 12.60
N THR A 291 4.20 0.73 13.18
CA THR A 291 3.10 1.62 13.59
C THR A 291 2.26 2.16 12.42
N ASP A 292 2.79 2.14 11.21
CA ASP A 292 2.09 2.56 9.99
C ASP A 292 1.27 1.44 9.31
N SER A 293 1.32 0.20 9.83
CA SER A 293 0.63 -0.95 9.24
C SER A 293 -0.76 -1.16 9.80
N ILE A 294 -1.66 -1.69 8.97
CA ILE A 294 -3.00 -2.10 9.41
C ILE A 294 -2.96 -3.23 10.45
N SER A 295 -1.97 -4.14 10.41
CA SER A 295 -1.79 -5.14 11.45
C SER A 295 -1.64 -4.49 12.83
N ARG A 296 -0.72 -3.51 12.96
CA ARG A 296 -0.55 -2.77 14.22
C ARG A 296 -1.84 -2.07 14.62
N TYR A 297 -2.55 -1.46 13.68
CA TYR A 297 -3.81 -0.80 13.95
C TYR A 297 -4.87 -1.76 14.52
N LEU A 298 -5.03 -2.95 13.94
CA LEU A 298 -5.99 -3.96 14.38
C LEU A 298 -5.63 -4.49 15.78
N ILE A 299 -4.36 -4.82 16.00
CA ILE A 299 -3.86 -5.31 17.30
C ILE A 299 -4.12 -4.26 18.39
N GLU A 300 -3.76 -3.00 18.16
CA GLU A 300 -3.98 -1.92 19.12
C GLU A 300 -5.47 -1.63 19.34
N HIS A 301 -6.28 -1.71 18.26
CA HIS A 301 -7.73 -1.55 18.39
C HIS A 301 -8.32 -2.61 19.30
N TRP A 302 -7.96 -3.89 19.14
CA TRP A 302 -8.38 -4.96 20.04
C TRP A 302 -7.82 -4.76 21.46
N ARG A 303 -6.56 -4.42 21.60
CA ARG A 303 -5.89 -4.27 22.90
C ARG A 303 -6.53 -3.18 23.77
N THR A 304 -6.98 -2.08 23.15
CA THR A 304 -7.49 -0.89 23.85
C THR A 304 -9.02 -0.85 23.99
N ASN A 305 -9.75 -1.74 23.32
CA ASN A 305 -11.22 -1.82 23.39
C ASN A 305 -11.61 -3.24 23.85
N PRO A 306 -11.66 -3.46 25.19
CA PRO A 306 -11.99 -4.75 25.79
C PRO A 306 -13.46 -5.17 25.56
#